data_59f7c03316543ea83947adaf28c786b9
#
_entry.id   59f7c03316543ea83947adaf28c786b9
#
_cell.length_a   1.000
_cell.length_b   1.000
_cell.length_c   1.000
_cell.angle_alpha   90.00
_cell.angle_beta   90.00
_cell.angle_gamma   90.00
#
_symmetry.space_group_name_H-M   'P 1'
#
loop_
_entity.id
_entity.type
_entity.pdbx_description
1 polymer ?
#
loop_
_entity_poly.entity_id
_entity_poly.type
_entity_poly.pdbx_seq_one_letter_code
_entity_poly.pdbx_strand_id
1 'polypeptide(L)'
;MNEQEQIQEQIWVQRARRGDRSAFSRLVEAYQRPVFNLAYRMLGSVEEAEDAAQEAFLRAYSRLGQYDPEMKFSTWLFSIANHHCIDRLRKRRTTQISIDDNPVLQNLESDDPRPERHTLQQEARIEVQNMLDRLAPEYRTPLVLRYWEDLSYEEIAASMNVTVATVKSRLFRARQQLAMIYNEQESVTPPPLPRTAAAPMHQVEQSRTQPMMLRLAMAAL
;
A
#
# COMPACT_ATOMS: atom_id res chain seq x y z
N MET A 1 4.11 14.02 11.49
CA MET A 1 4.90 15.22 11.06
C MET A 1 4.53 16.36 11.99
N ASN A 2 5.52 16.98 12.63
CA ASN A 2 5.30 18.11 13.54
C ASN A 2 5.15 19.42 12.76
N GLU A 3 4.74 20.51 13.42
CA GLU A 3 4.48 21.81 12.78
C GLU A 3 5.73 22.38 12.09
N GLN A 4 6.91 22.18 12.71
CA GLN A 4 8.20 22.64 12.14
C GLN A 4 8.55 21.87 10.86
N GLU A 5 8.29 20.57 10.81
CA GLU A 5 8.51 19.75 9.61
C GLU A 5 7.59 20.19 8.46
N GLN A 6 6.34 20.56 8.75
CA GLN A 6 5.40 21.05 7.75
C GLN A 6 5.84 22.40 7.17
N ILE A 7 6.30 23.31 8.02
CA ILE A 7 6.83 24.61 7.57
C ILE A 7 8.08 24.40 6.69
N GLN A 8 8.97 23.52 7.10
CA GLN A 8 10.19 23.22 6.35
C GLN A 8 9.89 22.58 4.99
N GLU A 9 8.91 21.68 4.93
CA GLU A 9 8.43 21.08 3.68
C GLU A 9 7.89 22.14 2.72
N GLN A 10 7.05 23.06 3.20
CA GLN A 10 6.53 24.16 2.38
C GLN A 10 7.64 25.03 1.80
N ILE A 11 8.69 25.32 2.59
CA ILE A 11 9.87 26.06 2.11
C ILE A 11 10.55 25.29 0.97
N TRP A 12 10.78 23.98 1.12
CA TRP A 12 11.38 23.16 0.07
C TRP A 12 10.52 23.13 -1.20
N VAL A 13 9.21 22.96 -1.06
CA VAL A 13 8.29 22.97 -2.20
C VAL A 13 8.34 24.30 -2.95
N GLN A 14 8.29 25.44 -2.24
CA GLN A 14 8.36 26.76 -2.87
C GLN A 14 9.69 27.00 -3.59
N ARG A 15 10.82 26.59 -2.99
CA ARG A 15 12.14 26.71 -3.62
C ARG A 15 12.26 25.81 -4.84
N ALA A 16 11.81 24.57 -4.73
CA ALA A 16 11.82 23.62 -5.85
C ALA A 16 10.96 24.10 -7.03
N ARG A 17 9.80 24.74 -6.78
CA ARG A 17 8.97 25.36 -7.82
C ARG A 17 9.66 26.50 -8.56
N ARG A 18 10.66 27.16 -7.92
CA ARG A 18 11.50 28.20 -8.53
C ARG A 18 12.75 27.63 -9.23
N GLY A 19 12.83 26.29 -9.34
CA GLY A 19 13.93 25.60 -10.03
C GLY A 19 15.11 25.20 -9.14
N ASP A 20 14.98 25.31 -7.81
CA ASP A 20 16.02 24.88 -6.89
C ASP A 20 16.00 23.33 -6.79
N ARG A 21 16.94 22.69 -7.49
CA ARG A 21 17.09 21.24 -7.52
C ARG A 21 17.44 20.66 -6.15
N SER A 22 18.23 21.41 -5.33
CA SER A 22 18.62 20.94 -4.00
C SER A 22 17.41 20.85 -3.06
N ALA A 23 16.48 21.81 -3.17
CA ALA A 23 15.22 21.76 -2.42
C ALA A 23 14.34 20.55 -2.84
N PHE A 24 14.29 20.23 -4.14
CA PHE A 24 13.57 19.02 -4.59
C PHE A 24 14.25 17.75 -4.10
N SER A 25 15.58 17.67 -4.06
CA SER A 25 16.31 16.52 -3.49
C SER A 25 15.93 16.27 -2.03
N ARG A 26 15.70 17.34 -1.23
CA ARG A 26 15.22 17.19 0.15
C ARG A 26 13.81 16.60 0.22
N LEU A 27 12.93 16.96 -0.71
CA LEU A 27 11.62 16.34 -0.81
C LEU A 27 11.72 14.85 -1.18
N VAL A 28 12.63 14.51 -2.10
CA VAL A 28 12.89 13.09 -2.44
C VAL A 28 13.39 12.32 -1.22
N GLU A 29 14.39 12.85 -0.49
CA GLU A 29 14.91 12.23 0.73
C GLU A 29 13.81 11.99 1.78
N ALA A 30 12.90 12.96 1.97
CA ALA A 30 11.80 12.85 2.93
C ALA A 30 10.74 11.82 2.52
N TYR A 31 10.46 11.70 1.22
CA TYR A 31 9.33 10.91 0.71
C TYR A 31 9.69 9.63 -0.02
N GLN A 32 10.98 9.32 -0.28
CA GLN A 32 11.38 8.11 -1.01
C GLN A 32 10.84 6.84 -0.36
N ARG A 33 10.94 6.72 0.97
CA ARG A 33 10.47 5.53 1.69
C ARG A 33 8.94 5.43 1.71
N PRO A 34 8.17 6.47 2.06
CA PRO A 34 6.71 6.46 1.92
C PRO A 34 6.22 6.11 0.52
N VAL A 35 6.77 6.73 -0.52
CA VAL A 35 6.38 6.47 -1.91
C VAL A 35 6.72 5.04 -2.34
N PHE A 36 7.91 4.54 -1.98
CA PHE A 36 8.28 3.14 -2.20
C PHE A 36 7.31 2.18 -1.48
N ASN A 37 7.01 2.42 -0.21
CA ASN A 37 6.09 1.59 0.56
C ASN A 37 4.69 1.56 -0.05
N LEU A 38 4.15 2.70 -0.47
CA LEU A 38 2.89 2.78 -1.20
C LEU A 38 2.94 1.92 -2.47
N ALA A 39 3.99 2.11 -3.29
CA ALA A 39 4.16 1.37 -4.54
C ALA A 39 4.29 -0.14 -4.30
N TYR A 40 5.08 -0.56 -3.30
CA TYR A 40 5.23 -1.97 -2.94
C TYR A 40 3.89 -2.61 -2.53
N ARG A 41 3.11 -1.94 -1.69
CA ARG A 41 1.79 -2.46 -1.27
C ARG A 41 0.79 -2.51 -2.42
N MET A 42 0.96 -1.63 -3.42
CA MET A 42 0.12 -1.64 -4.61
C MET A 42 0.53 -2.72 -5.62
N LEU A 43 1.83 -2.96 -5.83
CA LEU A 43 2.37 -3.78 -6.93
C LEU A 43 2.83 -5.17 -6.49
N GLY A 44 3.24 -5.36 -5.21
CA GLY A 44 3.69 -6.63 -4.65
C GLY A 44 5.12 -7.02 -4.99
N SER A 45 5.83 -6.29 -5.85
CA SER A 45 7.21 -6.53 -6.27
C SER A 45 8.11 -5.37 -5.86
N VAL A 46 9.29 -5.68 -5.31
CA VAL A 46 10.31 -4.71 -4.91
C VAL A 46 10.81 -3.93 -6.12
N GLU A 47 11.17 -4.64 -7.19
CA GLU A 47 11.68 -4.06 -8.43
C GLU A 47 10.67 -3.08 -9.05
N GLU A 48 9.41 -3.51 -9.18
CA GLU A 48 8.36 -2.63 -9.71
C GLU A 48 8.03 -1.46 -8.79
N ALA A 49 8.18 -1.62 -7.47
CA ALA A 49 7.97 -0.55 -6.52
C ALA A 49 9.07 0.51 -6.61
N GLU A 50 10.33 0.10 -6.80
CA GLU A 50 11.45 1.01 -7.04
C GLU A 50 11.25 1.81 -8.33
N ASP A 51 10.93 1.14 -9.43
CA ASP A 51 10.60 1.77 -10.71
C ASP A 51 9.44 2.78 -10.57
N ALA A 52 8.37 2.36 -9.91
CA ALA A 52 7.19 3.20 -9.73
C ALA A 52 7.49 4.42 -8.84
N ALA A 53 8.32 4.27 -7.81
CA ALA A 53 8.75 5.37 -6.96
C ALA A 53 9.60 6.37 -7.74
N GLN A 54 10.56 5.90 -8.53
CA GLN A 54 11.39 6.76 -9.38
C GLN A 54 10.54 7.54 -10.38
N GLU A 55 9.64 6.85 -11.09
CA GLU A 55 8.75 7.48 -12.06
C GLU A 55 7.80 8.50 -11.41
N ALA A 56 7.32 8.22 -10.18
CA ALA A 56 6.48 9.16 -9.44
C ALA A 56 7.24 10.47 -9.14
N PHE A 57 8.51 10.41 -8.72
CA PHE A 57 9.32 11.60 -8.49
C PHE A 57 9.66 12.35 -9.79
N LEU A 58 9.94 11.66 -10.88
CA LEU A 58 10.17 12.29 -12.18
C LEU A 58 8.93 13.06 -12.65
N ARG A 59 7.75 12.46 -12.51
CA ARG A 59 6.47 13.10 -12.81
C ARG A 59 6.17 14.27 -11.86
N ALA A 60 6.44 14.09 -10.57
CA ALA A 60 6.28 15.15 -9.59
C ALA A 60 7.18 16.35 -9.94
N TYR A 61 8.46 16.11 -10.25
CA TYR A 61 9.36 17.18 -10.66
C TYR A 61 8.88 17.93 -11.91
N SER A 62 8.48 17.19 -12.94
CA SER A 62 8.00 17.79 -14.20
C SER A 62 6.69 18.57 -14.04
N ARG A 63 5.84 18.19 -13.08
CA ARG A 63 4.53 18.82 -12.83
C ARG A 63 4.51 19.74 -11.61
N LEU A 64 5.66 20.01 -11.00
CA LEU A 64 5.74 20.79 -9.75
C LEU A 64 5.20 22.22 -9.90
N GLY A 65 5.27 22.79 -11.11
CA GLY A 65 4.65 24.07 -11.44
C GLY A 65 3.11 24.07 -11.38
N GLN A 66 2.48 22.89 -11.51
CA GLN A 66 1.04 22.69 -11.47
C GLN A 66 0.53 22.29 -10.06
N TYR A 67 1.44 22.10 -9.12
CA TYR A 67 1.07 21.76 -7.75
C TYR A 67 0.29 22.90 -7.10
N ASP A 68 -0.87 22.54 -6.51
CA ASP A 68 -1.70 23.47 -5.75
C ASP A 68 -1.22 23.54 -4.29
N PRO A 69 -0.75 24.70 -3.80
CA PRO A 69 -0.28 24.87 -2.43
C PRO A 69 -1.36 24.67 -1.33
N GLU A 70 -2.63 24.73 -1.68
CA GLU A 70 -3.74 24.45 -0.75
C GLU A 70 -3.83 22.96 -0.39
N MET A 71 -3.27 22.08 -1.23
CA MET A 71 -3.16 20.64 -0.99
C MET A 71 -1.84 20.33 -0.28
N LYS A 72 -1.84 19.38 0.66
CA LYS A 72 -0.57 18.88 1.21
C LYS A 72 0.29 18.25 0.11
N PHE A 73 1.60 18.52 0.14
CA PHE A 73 2.53 17.96 -0.85
C PHE A 73 2.52 16.42 -0.87
N SER A 74 2.44 15.80 0.31
CA SER A 74 2.31 14.34 0.43
C SER A 74 1.09 13.79 -0.30
N THR A 75 -0.09 14.41 -0.13
CA THR A 75 -1.33 14.00 -0.79
C THR A 75 -1.21 14.08 -2.32
N TRP A 76 -0.62 15.17 -2.82
CA TRP A 76 -0.37 15.36 -4.25
C TRP A 76 0.64 14.34 -4.80
N LEU A 77 1.75 14.12 -4.09
CA LEU A 77 2.78 13.16 -4.50
C LEU A 77 2.23 11.72 -4.50
N PHE A 78 1.49 11.33 -3.45
CA PHE A 78 0.85 10.01 -3.39
C PHE A 78 -0.22 9.82 -4.47
N SER A 79 -0.89 10.89 -4.91
CA SER A 79 -1.81 10.78 -6.05
C SER A 79 -1.08 10.41 -7.33
N ILE A 80 0.09 10.99 -7.57
CA ILE A 80 0.93 10.69 -8.75
C ILE A 80 1.41 9.23 -8.69
N ALA A 81 1.96 8.79 -7.55
CA ALA A 81 2.44 7.43 -7.36
C ALA A 81 1.31 6.40 -7.52
N ASN A 82 0.17 6.65 -6.86
CA ASN A 82 -0.99 5.78 -6.93
C ASN A 82 -1.54 5.62 -8.35
N HIS A 83 -1.73 6.71 -9.09
CA HIS A 83 -2.17 6.64 -10.47
C HIS A 83 -1.21 5.83 -11.34
N HIS A 84 0.10 6.00 -11.14
CA HIS A 84 1.09 5.21 -11.86
C HIS A 84 0.98 3.71 -11.52
N CYS A 85 0.83 3.35 -10.25
CA CYS A 85 0.64 1.95 -9.82
C CYS A 85 -0.64 1.35 -10.41
N ILE A 86 -1.76 2.09 -10.41
CA ILE A 86 -3.03 1.63 -11.01
C ILE A 86 -2.86 1.36 -12.50
N ASP A 87 -2.17 2.26 -13.22
CA ASP A 87 -1.92 2.10 -14.66
C ASP A 87 -1.05 0.86 -14.94
N ARG A 88 -0.04 0.57 -14.11
CA ARG A 88 0.77 -0.66 -14.21
C ARG A 88 -0.09 -1.91 -13.97
N LEU A 89 -0.90 -1.93 -12.93
CA LEU A 89 -1.80 -3.05 -12.63
C LEU A 89 -2.82 -3.28 -13.76
N ARG A 90 -3.34 -2.21 -14.36
CA ARG A 90 -4.25 -2.30 -15.51
C ARG A 90 -3.55 -2.90 -16.73
N LYS A 91 -2.32 -2.48 -17.01
CA LYS A 91 -1.52 -3.04 -18.11
C LYS A 91 -1.21 -4.52 -17.90
N ARG A 92 -0.80 -4.93 -16.69
CA ARG A 92 -0.59 -6.35 -16.36
C ARG A 92 -1.83 -7.19 -16.66
N ARG A 93 -3.01 -6.74 -16.20
CA ARG A 93 -4.27 -7.45 -16.43
C ARG A 93 -4.57 -7.60 -17.93
N THR A 94 -4.35 -6.56 -18.71
CA THR A 94 -4.56 -6.61 -20.17
C THR A 94 -3.58 -7.58 -20.83
N THR A 95 -2.32 -7.61 -20.40
CA THR A 95 -1.31 -8.53 -20.92
C THR A 95 -1.63 -9.99 -20.53
N GLN A 96 -2.07 -10.25 -19.28
CA GLN A 96 -2.47 -11.59 -18.86
C GLN A 96 -3.66 -12.12 -19.65
N ILE A 97 -4.69 -11.33 -19.89
CA ILE A 97 -5.83 -11.72 -20.73
C ILE A 97 -5.36 -12.07 -22.16
N SER A 98 -4.40 -11.30 -22.70
CA SER A 98 -3.82 -11.57 -24.04
C SER A 98 -2.92 -12.80 -24.07
N ILE A 99 -2.33 -13.22 -22.93
CA ILE A 99 -1.48 -14.42 -22.79
C ILE A 99 -2.36 -15.66 -22.58
N ASP A 100 -3.45 -15.56 -21.85
CA ASP A 100 -4.41 -16.65 -21.66
C ASP A 100 -5.07 -17.09 -22.97
N ASP A 101 -5.17 -16.17 -23.95
CA ASP A 101 -5.58 -16.49 -25.32
C ASP A 101 -4.45 -17.13 -26.17
N ASN A 102 -3.20 -17.22 -25.65
CA ASN A 102 -2.04 -17.78 -26.38
C ASN A 102 -1.21 -18.71 -25.46
N PRO A 103 -1.44 -20.04 -25.50
CA PRO A 103 -0.88 -21.01 -24.55
C PRO A 103 0.66 -21.18 -24.62
N VAL A 104 1.35 -20.52 -25.53
CA VAL A 104 2.82 -20.63 -25.67
C VAL A 104 3.61 -19.77 -24.68
N LEU A 105 2.96 -18.83 -23.98
CA LEU A 105 3.62 -17.86 -23.09
C LEU A 105 3.38 -18.08 -21.59
N GLN A 106 2.78 -19.21 -21.20
CA GLN A 106 2.40 -19.50 -19.80
C GLN A 106 3.56 -19.83 -18.83
N ASN A 107 4.83 -19.79 -19.27
CA ASN A 107 5.98 -20.25 -18.47
C ASN A 107 6.95 -19.13 -18.03
N LEU A 108 6.47 -17.94 -17.73
CA LEU A 108 7.27 -16.92 -17.04
C LEU A 108 6.81 -16.82 -15.57
N GLU A 109 7.08 -17.88 -14.81
CA GLU A 109 7.08 -17.80 -13.35
C GLU A 109 8.21 -16.85 -12.93
N SER A 110 7.86 -15.78 -12.23
CA SER A 110 8.83 -14.91 -11.57
C SER A 110 9.46 -15.70 -10.43
N ASP A 111 10.67 -16.17 -10.63
CA ASP A 111 11.50 -16.83 -9.64
C ASP A 111 12.02 -15.76 -8.67
N ASP A 112 11.23 -15.44 -7.65
CA ASP A 112 11.65 -14.56 -6.55
C ASP A 112 12.40 -15.44 -5.53
N PRO A 113 13.75 -15.31 -5.39
CA PRO A 113 14.51 -16.14 -4.46
C PRO A 113 14.09 -15.79 -3.03
N ARG A 114 13.30 -16.66 -2.42
CA ARG A 114 12.92 -16.56 -1.01
C ARG A 114 14.15 -16.78 -0.13
N PRO A 115 14.62 -15.77 0.63
CA PRO A 115 15.71 -15.99 1.57
C PRO A 115 15.27 -16.89 2.72
N GLU A 116 16.00 -17.95 2.93
CA GLU A 116 15.87 -18.88 4.05
C GLU A 116 16.24 -18.17 5.37
N ARG A 117 15.34 -17.56 6.02
CA ARG A 117 15.24 -17.18 7.44
C ARG A 117 14.21 -16.05 7.60
N HIS A 118 12.93 -16.39 7.53
CA HIS A 118 11.89 -15.43 7.84
C HIS A 118 11.75 -15.30 9.36
N THR A 119 11.92 -14.08 9.89
CA THR A 119 11.45 -13.73 11.23
C THR A 119 9.92 -13.69 11.22
N LEU A 120 9.28 -13.92 12.37
CA LEU A 120 7.81 -13.82 12.50
C LEU A 120 7.24 -12.51 11.96
N GLN A 121 8.02 -11.42 11.99
CA GLN A 121 7.64 -10.14 11.41
C GLN A 121 7.64 -10.15 9.87
N GLN A 122 8.58 -10.85 9.25
CA GLN A 122 8.63 -11.00 7.80
C GLN A 122 7.46 -11.85 7.28
N GLU A 123 7.14 -12.94 7.98
CA GLU A 123 5.99 -13.79 7.65
C GLU A 123 4.69 -13.00 7.71
N ALA A 124 4.47 -12.19 8.77
CA ALA A 124 3.31 -11.33 8.89
C ALA A 124 3.23 -10.28 7.76
N ARG A 125 4.37 -9.72 7.31
CA ARG A 125 4.40 -8.77 6.19
C ARG A 125 4.03 -9.43 4.87
N ILE A 126 4.54 -10.64 4.61
CA ILE A 126 4.22 -11.42 3.41
C ILE A 126 2.73 -11.78 3.42
N GLU A 127 2.19 -12.23 4.57
CA GLU A 127 0.78 -12.56 4.72
C GLU A 127 -0.12 -11.35 4.38
N VAL A 128 0.20 -10.17 4.95
CA VAL A 128 -0.53 -8.93 4.66
C VAL A 128 -0.43 -8.55 3.19
N GLN A 129 0.76 -8.68 2.56
CA GLN A 129 0.93 -8.39 1.15
C GLN A 129 0.10 -9.34 0.28
N ASN A 130 0.11 -10.64 0.57
CA ASN A 130 -0.71 -11.62 -0.14
C ASN A 130 -2.22 -11.31 -0.03
N MET A 131 -2.69 -10.85 1.13
CA MET A 131 -4.08 -10.42 1.28
C MET A 131 -4.40 -9.16 0.46
N LEU A 132 -3.47 -8.18 0.44
CA LEU A 132 -3.62 -6.97 -0.37
C LEU A 132 -3.67 -7.29 -1.87
N ASP A 133 -2.87 -8.26 -2.33
CA ASP A 133 -2.80 -8.64 -3.74
C ASP A 133 -4.09 -9.28 -4.26
N ARG A 134 -4.88 -9.86 -3.36
CA ARG A 134 -6.22 -10.40 -3.68
C ARG A 134 -7.30 -9.30 -3.79
N LEU A 135 -7.03 -8.07 -3.34
CA LEU A 135 -7.96 -6.95 -3.47
C LEU A 135 -7.86 -6.28 -4.85
N ALA A 136 -9.00 -5.93 -5.43
CA ALA A 136 -8.99 -5.05 -6.59
C ALA A 136 -8.35 -3.70 -6.25
N PRO A 137 -7.62 -3.06 -7.21
CA PRO A 137 -6.88 -1.81 -6.95
C PRO A 137 -7.74 -0.69 -6.36
N GLU A 138 -9.01 -0.61 -6.74
CA GLU A 138 -9.96 0.39 -6.24
C GLU A 138 -10.30 0.24 -4.75
N TYR A 139 -10.13 -0.95 -4.18
CA TYR A 139 -10.31 -1.24 -2.74
C TYR A 139 -8.97 -1.23 -2.01
N ARG A 140 -7.89 -1.70 -2.66
CA ARG A 140 -6.53 -1.71 -2.12
C ARG A 140 -6.02 -0.29 -1.86
N THR A 141 -6.15 0.61 -2.83
CA THR A 141 -5.65 1.99 -2.75
C THR A 141 -6.12 2.74 -1.50
N PRO A 142 -7.43 2.93 -1.24
CA PRO A 142 -7.86 3.72 -0.09
C PRO A 142 -7.45 3.07 1.24
N LEU A 143 -7.30 1.75 1.27
CA LEU A 143 -6.85 1.02 2.44
C LEU A 143 -5.37 1.29 2.71
N VAL A 144 -4.51 1.24 1.69
CA VAL A 144 -3.08 1.55 1.82
C VAL A 144 -2.90 3.01 2.25
N LEU A 145 -3.54 3.97 1.59
CA LEU A 145 -3.46 5.38 1.93
C LEU A 145 -3.94 5.68 3.35
N ARG A 146 -4.96 4.97 3.85
CA ARG A 146 -5.48 5.17 5.19
C ARG A 146 -4.59 4.60 6.30
N TYR A 147 -4.11 3.36 6.13
CA TYR A 147 -3.47 2.61 7.22
C TYR A 147 -1.95 2.68 7.22
N TRP A 148 -1.32 3.05 6.12
CA TRP A 148 0.14 3.17 6.03
C TRP A 148 0.62 4.61 5.83
N GLU A 149 -0.18 5.45 5.16
CA GLU A 149 0.18 6.85 4.91
C GLU A 149 -0.64 7.82 5.80
N ASP A 150 -1.52 7.28 6.65
CA ASP A 150 -2.36 8.00 7.62
C ASP A 150 -3.15 9.20 7.04
N LEU A 151 -3.57 9.09 5.77
CA LEU A 151 -4.35 10.13 5.12
C LEU A 151 -5.78 10.18 5.68
N SER A 152 -6.34 11.38 5.78
CA SER A 152 -7.75 11.60 6.07
C SER A 152 -8.64 11.12 4.89
N TYR A 153 -9.92 10.96 5.12
CA TYR A 153 -10.84 10.56 4.03
C TYR A 153 -10.93 11.62 2.94
N GLU A 154 -10.79 12.88 3.30
CA GLU A 154 -10.75 14.03 2.40
C GLU A 154 -9.49 14.00 1.53
N GLU A 155 -8.32 13.73 2.12
CA GLU A 155 -7.05 13.60 1.41
C GLU A 155 -7.06 12.39 0.48
N ILE A 156 -7.60 11.25 0.92
CA ILE A 156 -7.77 10.05 0.07
C ILE A 156 -8.71 10.37 -1.10
N ALA A 157 -9.81 11.06 -0.84
CA ALA A 157 -10.76 11.45 -1.87
C ALA A 157 -10.12 12.35 -2.92
N ALA A 158 -9.33 13.34 -2.48
CA ALA A 158 -8.55 14.22 -3.35
C ALA A 158 -7.50 13.43 -4.15
N SER A 159 -6.71 12.57 -3.48
CA SER A 159 -5.68 11.75 -4.12
C SER A 159 -6.23 10.78 -5.18
N MET A 160 -7.42 10.23 -4.97
CA MET A 160 -8.07 9.28 -5.87
C MET A 160 -9.03 9.93 -6.87
N ASN A 161 -9.26 11.24 -6.79
CA ASN A 161 -10.24 12.00 -7.56
C ASN A 161 -11.65 11.37 -7.46
N VAL A 162 -12.11 11.13 -6.23
CA VAL A 162 -13.44 10.58 -5.92
C VAL A 162 -14.08 11.35 -4.76
N THR A 163 -15.36 11.07 -4.46
CA THR A 163 -16.01 11.69 -3.29
C THR A 163 -15.62 10.98 -1.98
N VAL A 164 -15.71 11.68 -0.85
CA VAL A 164 -15.51 11.11 0.49
C VAL A 164 -16.47 9.94 0.76
N ALA A 165 -17.72 10.02 0.27
CA ALA A 165 -18.69 8.93 0.37
C ALA A 165 -18.20 7.67 -0.35
N THR A 166 -17.57 7.84 -1.54
CA THR A 166 -16.95 6.74 -2.29
C THR A 166 -15.78 6.11 -1.52
N VAL A 167 -14.93 6.93 -0.89
CA VAL A 167 -13.82 6.45 -0.04
C VAL A 167 -14.36 5.60 1.11
N LYS A 168 -15.35 6.10 1.86
CA LYS A 168 -15.98 5.36 2.96
C LYS A 168 -16.55 4.02 2.51
N SER A 169 -17.26 4.00 1.38
CA SER A 169 -17.84 2.78 0.79
C SER A 169 -16.75 1.79 0.37
N ARG A 170 -15.69 2.25 -0.30
CA ARG A 170 -14.56 1.41 -0.73
C ARG A 170 -13.79 0.84 0.45
N LEU A 171 -13.51 1.62 1.49
CA LEU A 171 -12.87 1.15 2.72
C LEU A 171 -13.73 0.11 3.46
N PHE A 172 -15.05 0.29 3.50
CA PHE A 172 -15.95 -0.69 4.08
C PHE A 172 -15.88 -2.03 3.33
N ARG A 173 -16.00 -2.00 2.00
CA ARG A 173 -15.90 -3.20 1.15
C ARG A 173 -14.51 -3.85 1.21
N ALA A 174 -13.45 -3.06 1.22
CA ALA A 174 -12.07 -3.56 1.37
C ALA A 174 -11.92 -4.36 2.66
N ARG A 175 -12.42 -3.84 3.80
CA ARG A 175 -12.37 -4.54 5.08
C ARG A 175 -13.19 -5.83 5.09
N GLN A 176 -14.37 -5.83 4.46
CA GLN A 176 -15.17 -7.05 4.32
C GLN A 176 -14.45 -8.13 3.51
N GLN A 177 -13.85 -7.75 2.37
CA GLN A 177 -13.09 -8.68 1.52
C GLN A 177 -11.85 -9.22 2.26
N LEU A 178 -11.10 -8.37 2.98
CA LEU A 178 -9.97 -8.83 3.80
C LEU A 178 -10.39 -9.82 4.88
N ALA A 179 -11.53 -9.59 5.54
CA ALA A 179 -12.05 -10.51 6.55
C ALA A 179 -12.41 -11.88 5.94
N MET A 180 -12.99 -11.91 4.73
CA MET A 180 -13.27 -13.16 4.02
C MET A 180 -11.98 -13.88 3.63
N ILE A 181 -11.00 -13.16 3.06
CA ILE A 181 -9.70 -13.71 2.68
C ILE A 181 -8.99 -14.32 3.89
N TYR A 182 -8.98 -13.62 5.01
CA TYR A 182 -8.37 -14.10 6.25
C TYR A 182 -9.02 -15.38 6.78
N ASN A 183 -10.36 -15.43 6.83
CA ASN A 183 -11.09 -16.60 7.29
C ASN A 183 -10.91 -17.82 6.36
N GLU A 184 -10.76 -17.62 5.05
CA GLU A 184 -10.43 -18.69 4.11
C GLU A 184 -9.06 -19.30 4.42
N GLN A 185 -8.05 -18.47 4.74
CA GLN A 185 -6.71 -18.95 5.08
C GLN A 185 -6.68 -19.72 6.39
N GLU A 186 -7.38 -19.28 7.44
CA GLU A 186 -7.49 -20.02 8.69
C GLU A 186 -8.20 -21.37 8.53
N SER A 187 -9.14 -21.45 7.61
CA SER A 187 -9.90 -22.70 7.34
C SER A 187 -9.06 -23.76 6.64
N VAL A 188 -7.98 -23.39 5.96
CA VAL A 188 -7.08 -24.29 5.22
C VAL A 188 -5.90 -24.75 6.10
N THR A 189 -5.57 -24.03 7.17
CA THR A 189 -4.52 -24.46 8.11
C THR A 189 -5.10 -25.42 9.13
N PRO A 190 -4.71 -26.72 9.15
CA PRO A 190 -5.19 -27.66 10.16
C PRO A 190 -4.77 -27.15 11.57
N PRO A 191 -5.64 -27.29 12.59
CA PRO A 191 -5.30 -26.87 13.93
C PRO A 191 -4.03 -27.56 14.40
N PRO A 192 -3.08 -26.85 15.08
CA PRO A 192 -1.90 -27.49 15.64
C PRO A 192 -2.35 -28.60 16.57
N LEU A 193 -1.76 -29.80 16.39
CA LEU A 193 -2.05 -30.97 17.23
C LEU A 193 -1.95 -30.56 18.70
N PRO A 194 -2.91 -30.99 19.57
CA PRO A 194 -2.91 -30.59 20.96
C PRO A 194 -1.65 -31.11 21.66
N ARG A 195 -0.81 -30.22 22.13
CA ARG A 195 0.20 -30.57 23.13
C ARG A 195 -0.56 -30.96 24.39
N THR A 196 -0.54 -32.25 24.69
CA THR A 196 -1.02 -32.82 25.94
C THR A 196 -0.36 -32.16 27.15
N ALA A 197 -1.10 -31.31 27.87
CA ALA A 197 -0.96 -31.09 29.29
C ALA A 197 -2.15 -30.28 29.82
N ALA A 198 -2.80 -30.81 30.81
CA ALA A 198 -4.05 -30.36 31.42
C ALA A 198 -3.93 -29.01 32.14
N ALA A 199 -5.02 -28.21 32.04
CA ALA A 199 -5.63 -27.42 33.13
C ALA A 199 -6.77 -26.52 32.61
N PRO A 200 -7.66 -25.97 33.45
CA PRO A 200 -9.10 -26.10 33.25
C PRO A 200 -9.78 -24.90 32.59
N MET A 201 -10.97 -25.17 32.06
CA MET A 201 -11.91 -24.21 31.48
C MET A 201 -12.28 -23.06 32.43
N HIS A 202 -12.14 -21.80 31.96
CA HIS A 202 -13.15 -20.76 32.18
C HIS A 202 -13.00 -19.62 31.16
N GLN A 203 -14.11 -19.38 30.46
CA GLN A 203 -14.53 -18.11 29.85
C GLN A 203 -13.51 -17.33 28.98
N VAL A 204 -13.62 -17.39 27.65
CA VAL A 204 -13.46 -16.23 26.77
C VAL A 204 -14.30 -16.43 25.49
N GLU A 205 -15.47 -15.89 25.52
CA GLU A 205 -16.28 -15.70 24.32
C GLU A 205 -16.60 -14.22 24.21
N GLN A 206 -15.64 -13.43 23.72
CA GLN A 206 -15.83 -12.06 23.18
C GLN A 206 -14.48 -11.47 22.80
N SER A 207 -13.95 -11.77 21.59
CA SER A 207 -12.89 -10.94 20.96
C SER A 207 -12.43 -11.51 19.60
N ARG A 208 -13.31 -11.84 18.67
CA ARG A 208 -12.88 -12.39 17.36
C ARG A 208 -12.56 -11.36 16.29
N THR A 209 -12.77 -10.07 16.54
CA THR A 209 -12.54 -8.99 15.54
C THR A 209 -11.32 -8.12 15.79
N GLN A 210 -10.67 -8.20 16.94
CA GLN A 210 -9.50 -7.37 17.27
C GLN A 210 -8.14 -7.83 16.70
N PRO A 211 -7.84 -9.13 16.50
CA PRO A 211 -6.48 -9.53 16.09
C PRO A 211 -6.09 -9.10 14.67
N MET A 212 -7.05 -8.95 13.74
CA MET A 212 -6.76 -8.58 12.36
C MET A 212 -6.32 -7.11 12.22
N MET A 213 -6.98 -6.20 12.94
CA MET A 213 -6.61 -4.77 12.93
C MET A 213 -5.25 -4.54 13.61
N LEU A 214 -4.93 -5.32 14.65
CA LEU A 214 -3.64 -5.26 15.34
C LEU A 214 -2.50 -5.75 14.44
N ARG A 215 -2.72 -6.80 13.63
CA ARG A 215 -1.73 -7.30 12.65
C ARG A 215 -1.50 -6.34 11.50
N LEU A 216 -2.55 -5.68 10.99
CA LEU A 216 -2.43 -4.61 10.00
C LEU A 216 -1.64 -3.40 10.56
N ALA A 217 -1.86 -3.03 11.83
CA ALA A 217 -1.10 -1.97 12.48
C ALA A 217 0.37 -2.35 12.75
N MET A 218 0.65 -3.60 13.16
CA MET A 218 2.03 -4.07 13.40
C MET A 218 2.82 -4.28 12.09
N ALA A 219 2.18 -4.49 10.96
CA ALA A 219 2.84 -4.55 9.65
C ALA A 219 3.17 -3.15 9.09
N ALA A 220 2.71 -2.09 9.74
CA ALA A 220 2.99 -0.70 9.38
C ALA A 220 4.26 -0.14 10.04
N LEU A 221 4.80 -0.82 11.07
CA LEU A 221 6.06 -0.49 11.75
C LEU A 221 7.23 -1.31 11.17
#